data_595aa98e9a7a7771ad6d0743ee898478
#
_entry.id   595aa98e9a7a7771ad6d0743ee898478
#
_cell.length_a   1.000
_cell.length_b   1.000
_cell.length_c   1.000
_cell.angle_alpha   90.00
_cell.angle_beta   90.00
_cell.angle_gamma   90.00
#
_symmetry.space_group_name_H-M   'P 1'
#
loop_
_entity.id
_entity.type
_entity.pdbx_description
1 polymer ?
#
loop_
_entity_poly.entity_id
_entity_poly.type
_entity_poly.pdbx_seq_one_letter_code
_entity_poly.pdbx_strand_id
1 'polypeptide(L)'
;MYDFAHPIEDAIEGITHSICTLEFEDHRPLYDWVVTELGYKTSPEGTPKQIEFAKLYLTNVVTGKRYIKRLVEEKIVDGWDDPRLVSIAALRRRGYTPESIQKFIELGGISKANSSTDYAMLEYCIREDLKLKRARMMAVLDPVKVVIDNYPEGQIEELDAPNNMDCLLYT
;
A
#
# COMPACT_ATOMS: atom_id res chain seq x y z
N MET A 1 11.10 8.94 28.29
CA MET A 1 12.28 8.27 27.72
C MET A 1 12.31 8.41 26.20
N TYR A 2 11.23 8.13 25.48
CA TYR A 2 11.16 8.27 24.02
C TYR A 2 11.50 9.67 23.53
N ASP A 3 10.96 10.71 24.16
CA ASP A 3 11.17 12.11 23.76
C ASP A 3 12.62 12.60 23.86
N PHE A 4 13.47 11.91 24.60
CA PHE A 4 14.92 12.17 24.67
C PHE A 4 15.71 11.21 23.75
N ALA A 5 15.33 9.95 23.69
CA ALA A 5 16.02 8.97 22.87
C ALA A 5 15.91 9.30 21.38
N HIS A 6 14.72 9.63 20.92
CA HIS A 6 14.44 9.92 19.52
C HIS A 6 15.31 11.06 18.94
N PRO A 7 15.32 12.29 19.50
CA PRO A 7 16.17 13.36 18.98
C PRO A 7 17.67 13.06 19.09
N ILE A 8 18.09 12.32 20.12
CA ILE A 8 19.50 11.97 20.29
C ILE A 8 19.95 10.96 19.25
N GLU A 9 19.19 9.89 19.05
CA GLU A 9 19.46 8.88 18.02
C GLU A 9 19.46 9.49 16.62
N ASP A 10 18.46 10.29 16.29
CA ASP A 10 18.39 10.99 15.02
C ASP A 10 19.64 11.86 14.76
N ALA A 11 20.09 12.59 15.80
CA ALA A 11 21.26 13.45 15.69
C ALA A 11 22.56 12.64 15.52
N ILE A 12 22.72 11.52 16.25
CA ILE A 12 23.88 10.65 16.16
C ILE A 12 23.95 9.96 14.80
N GLU A 13 22.82 9.51 14.28
CA GLU A 13 22.72 8.81 13.00
C GLU A 13 22.73 9.75 11.79
N GLY A 14 22.76 11.06 11.98
CA GLY A 14 22.78 12.04 10.89
C GLY A 14 21.45 12.13 10.12
N ILE A 15 20.34 11.82 10.78
CA ILE A 15 19.00 11.94 10.21
C ILE A 15 18.69 13.42 9.98
N THR A 16 18.20 13.75 8.79
CA THR A 16 17.79 15.12 8.43
C THR A 16 16.28 15.35 8.57
N HIS A 17 15.49 14.32 8.29
CA HIS A 17 14.02 14.33 8.32
C HIS A 17 13.52 13.24 9.24
N SER A 18 13.18 13.59 10.46
CA SER A 18 12.64 12.69 11.47
C SER A 18 11.12 12.61 11.31
N ILE A 19 10.63 11.50 10.76
CA ILE A 19 9.22 11.34 10.41
C ILE A 19 8.48 10.60 11.52
N CYS A 20 7.41 11.20 12.04
CA CYS A 20 6.60 10.61 13.10
C CYS A 20 5.10 10.82 12.87
N THR A 21 4.28 10.21 13.72
CA THR A 21 2.83 10.40 13.68
C THR A 21 2.41 11.71 14.33
N LEU A 22 1.23 12.22 13.96
CA LEU A 22 0.68 13.49 14.44
C LEU A 22 0.54 13.55 15.98
N GLU A 23 0.53 12.40 16.65
CA GLU A 23 0.49 12.31 18.12
C GLU A 23 1.68 13.03 18.80
N PHE A 24 2.79 13.20 18.09
CA PHE A 24 4.01 13.84 18.59
C PHE A 24 4.16 15.32 18.20
N GLU A 25 3.15 15.92 17.60
CA GLU A 25 3.22 17.33 17.18
C GLU A 25 3.51 18.28 18.34
N ASP A 26 2.85 18.06 19.47
CA ASP A 26 3.05 18.85 20.69
C ASP A 26 4.43 18.63 21.32
N HIS A 27 5.14 17.56 20.95
CA HIS A 27 6.48 17.23 21.46
C HIS A 27 7.61 17.84 20.63
N ARG A 28 7.31 18.43 19.47
CA ARG A 28 8.33 19.05 18.60
C ARG A 28 9.18 20.10 19.32
N PRO A 29 8.65 21.00 20.17
CA PRO A 29 9.48 21.97 20.89
C PRO A 29 10.51 21.28 21.79
N LEU A 30 10.18 20.16 22.41
CA LEU A 30 11.11 19.37 23.21
C LEU A 30 12.18 18.70 22.34
N TYR A 31 11.80 18.15 21.20
CA TYR A 31 12.72 17.61 20.20
C TYR A 31 13.76 18.63 19.77
N ASP A 32 13.33 19.81 19.36
CA ASP A 32 14.20 20.91 18.91
C ASP A 32 15.12 21.40 20.05
N TRP A 33 14.59 21.44 21.27
CA TRP A 33 15.37 21.83 22.46
C TRP A 33 16.46 20.81 22.76
N VAL A 34 16.17 19.51 22.79
CA VAL A 34 17.15 18.44 23.06
C VAL A 34 18.29 18.48 22.02
N VAL A 35 17.97 18.57 20.73
CA VAL A 35 18.96 18.64 19.65
C VAL A 35 19.84 19.89 19.83
N THR A 36 19.23 21.00 20.23
CA THR A 36 19.92 22.28 20.44
C THR A 36 20.88 22.24 21.64
N GLU A 37 20.40 21.76 22.79
CA GLU A 37 21.19 21.73 24.03
C GLU A 37 22.37 20.75 23.95
N LEU A 38 22.23 19.68 23.23
CA LEU A 38 23.30 18.71 22.99
C LEU A 38 24.31 19.16 21.92
N GLY A 39 24.13 20.33 21.35
CA GLY A 39 25.07 20.92 20.40
C GLY A 39 25.06 20.28 19.00
N TYR A 40 24.07 19.47 18.68
CA TYR A 40 23.92 18.86 17.35
C TYR A 40 23.39 19.83 16.27
N LYS A 41 23.62 21.13 16.46
CA LYS A 41 23.07 22.17 15.57
C LYS A 41 23.55 22.14 14.13
N THR A 42 24.60 21.40 13.83
CA THR A 42 25.21 21.47 12.50
C THR A 42 25.88 20.17 12.09
N SER A 43 25.12 19.28 11.51
CA SER A 43 25.72 18.47 10.44
C SER A 43 25.83 19.33 9.17
N PRO A 44 26.78 19.06 8.25
CA PRO A 44 26.82 19.75 6.96
C PRO A 44 25.52 19.64 6.16
N GLU A 45 24.67 18.69 6.50
CA GLU A 45 23.39 18.36 5.87
C GLU A 45 22.17 18.97 6.59
N GLY A 46 22.39 19.67 7.70
CA GLY A 46 21.34 20.35 8.49
C GLY A 46 21.02 19.64 9.79
N THR A 47 20.35 20.36 10.67
CA THR A 47 19.84 19.86 11.95
C THR A 47 18.65 18.95 11.68
N PRO A 48 18.52 17.78 12.36
CA PRO A 48 17.34 16.95 12.23
C PRO A 48 16.06 17.74 12.57
N LYS A 49 15.04 17.54 11.78
CA LYS A 49 13.73 18.19 11.94
C LYS A 49 12.65 17.15 12.09
N GLN A 50 11.87 17.27 13.15
CA GLN A 50 10.68 16.45 13.32
C GLN A 50 9.58 16.89 12.34
N ILE A 51 9.04 15.93 11.63
CA ILE A 51 7.97 16.12 10.63
C ILE A 51 6.86 15.14 10.94
N GLU A 52 5.68 15.65 11.27
CA GLU A 52 4.53 14.83 11.59
C GLU A 52 3.58 14.71 10.40
N PHE A 53 2.91 13.58 10.34
CA PHE A 53 1.86 13.31 9.36
C PHE A 53 0.69 12.57 9.99
N ALA A 54 -0.48 12.77 9.43
CA ALA A 54 -1.70 12.11 9.87
C ALA A 54 -1.70 10.63 9.51
N LYS A 55 -2.39 9.84 10.31
CA LYS A 55 -2.59 8.43 10.04
C LYS A 55 -3.52 8.24 8.85
N LEU A 56 -3.16 7.31 7.97
CA LEU A 56 -4.02 6.87 6.89
C LEU A 56 -5.14 5.97 7.43
N TYR A 57 -6.38 6.39 7.24
CA TYR A 57 -7.56 5.58 7.50
C TYR A 57 -8.16 5.10 6.19
N LEU A 58 -8.47 3.81 6.13
CA LEU A 58 -9.16 3.21 4.99
C LEU A 58 -10.58 2.84 5.38
N THR A 59 -11.54 3.07 4.49
CA THR A 59 -12.93 2.66 4.69
C THR A 59 -13.04 1.14 4.69
N ASN A 60 -13.96 0.61 5.50
CA ASN A 60 -14.35 -0.82 5.52
C ASN A 60 -13.22 -1.83 5.81
N VAL A 61 -12.09 -1.39 6.36
CA VAL A 61 -10.98 -2.27 6.73
C VAL A 61 -10.46 -2.00 8.14
N VAL A 62 -9.96 -3.05 8.75
CA VAL A 62 -9.33 -2.99 10.07
C VAL A 62 -7.82 -2.92 9.90
N THR A 63 -7.21 -1.78 10.27
CA THR A 63 -5.75 -1.56 10.19
C THR A 63 -5.06 -1.65 11.55
N GLY A 64 -5.83 -1.61 12.65
CA GLY A 64 -5.28 -1.60 13.99
C GLY A 64 -4.62 -2.92 14.38
N LYS A 65 -3.31 -2.90 14.72
CA LYS A 65 -2.52 -4.08 15.12
C LYS A 65 -3.20 -4.91 16.21
N ARG A 66 -3.83 -4.26 17.20
CA ARG A 66 -4.53 -4.92 18.31
C ARG A 66 -5.68 -5.81 17.81
N TYR A 67 -6.45 -5.33 16.86
CA TYR A 67 -7.57 -6.08 16.30
C TYR A 67 -7.09 -7.22 15.40
N ILE A 68 -6.10 -6.96 14.56
CA ILE A 68 -5.51 -8.01 13.71
C ILE A 68 -4.90 -9.12 14.55
N LYS A 69 -4.15 -8.77 15.62
CA LYS A 69 -3.60 -9.75 16.57
C LYS A 69 -4.70 -10.65 17.15
N ARG A 70 -5.82 -10.07 17.56
CA ARG A 70 -6.95 -10.82 18.09
C ARG A 70 -7.54 -11.79 17.07
N LEU A 71 -7.70 -11.35 15.81
CA LEU A 71 -8.21 -12.22 14.73
C LEU A 71 -7.30 -13.43 14.50
N VAL A 72 -5.98 -13.25 14.61
CA VAL A 72 -5.00 -14.33 14.48
C VAL A 72 -5.04 -15.26 15.67
N GLU A 73 -5.08 -14.72 16.91
CA GLU A 73 -5.10 -15.51 18.15
C GLU A 73 -6.38 -16.34 18.29
N GLU A 74 -7.52 -15.80 17.89
CA GLU A 74 -8.82 -16.49 17.85
C GLU A 74 -8.97 -17.41 16.63
N LYS A 75 -7.94 -17.51 15.77
CA LYS A 75 -7.94 -18.34 14.55
C LYS A 75 -9.07 -18.04 13.58
N ILE A 76 -9.55 -16.80 13.56
CA ILE A 76 -10.53 -16.31 12.56
C ILE A 76 -9.85 -16.14 11.21
N VAL A 77 -8.57 -15.78 11.23
CA VAL A 77 -7.68 -15.72 10.06
C VAL A 77 -6.47 -16.64 10.28
N ASP A 78 -5.88 -17.13 9.20
CA ASP A 78 -4.80 -18.13 9.26
C ASP A 78 -3.47 -17.54 9.77
N GLY A 79 -3.27 -16.23 9.62
CA GLY A 79 -2.07 -15.56 10.06
C GLY A 79 -2.05 -14.08 9.67
N TRP A 80 -0.93 -13.42 9.90
CA TRP A 80 -0.72 -12.00 9.58
C TRP A 80 -0.69 -11.72 8.07
N ASP A 81 -0.46 -12.71 7.26
CA ASP A 81 -0.45 -12.66 5.79
C ASP A 81 -1.76 -13.15 5.17
N ASP A 82 -2.79 -13.41 5.98
CA ASP A 82 -4.09 -13.84 5.48
C ASP A 82 -4.63 -12.84 4.44
N PRO A 83 -5.03 -13.31 3.23
CA PRO A 83 -5.45 -12.41 2.14
C PRO A 83 -6.66 -11.53 2.49
N ARG A 84 -7.41 -11.85 3.53
CA ARG A 84 -8.52 -11.04 4.03
C ARG A 84 -8.08 -9.79 4.79
N LEU A 85 -6.80 -9.73 5.20
CA LEU A 85 -6.23 -8.60 5.91
C LEU A 85 -5.65 -7.55 4.96
N VAL A 86 -5.32 -6.38 5.50
CA VAL A 86 -4.67 -5.27 4.79
C VAL A 86 -3.24 -5.01 5.25
N SER A 87 -2.62 -5.99 5.90
CA SER A 87 -1.19 -5.94 6.20
C SER A 87 -0.37 -5.96 4.90
N ILE A 88 0.83 -5.41 4.92
CA ILE A 88 1.73 -5.47 3.75
C ILE A 88 1.99 -6.92 3.32
N ALA A 89 2.12 -7.85 4.26
CA ALA A 89 2.27 -9.28 3.97
C ALA A 89 1.04 -9.86 3.25
N ALA A 90 -0.16 -9.51 3.71
CA ALA A 90 -1.41 -9.93 3.11
C ALA A 90 -1.62 -9.33 1.71
N LEU A 91 -1.35 -8.04 1.54
CA LEU A 91 -1.41 -7.37 0.23
C LEU A 91 -0.42 -8.01 -0.75
N ARG A 92 0.81 -8.29 -0.31
CA ARG A 92 1.81 -9.00 -1.12
C ARG A 92 1.31 -10.39 -1.54
N ARG A 93 0.72 -11.16 -0.63
CA ARG A 93 0.15 -12.47 -0.92
C ARG A 93 -1.01 -12.39 -1.91
N ARG A 94 -1.80 -11.32 -1.87
CA ARG A 94 -2.87 -11.03 -2.84
C ARG A 94 -2.36 -10.58 -4.22
N GLY A 95 -1.07 -10.31 -4.37
CA GLY A 95 -0.47 -9.89 -5.63
C GLY A 95 -0.36 -8.37 -5.80
N TYR A 96 -0.54 -7.58 -4.74
CA TYR A 96 -0.27 -6.15 -4.80
C TYR A 96 1.22 -5.90 -5.02
N THR A 97 1.53 -5.04 -5.98
CA THR A 97 2.89 -4.65 -6.31
C THR A 97 3.34 -3.47 -5.45
N PRO A 98 4.64 -3.32 -5.16
CA PRO A 98 5.15 -2.13 -4.47
C PRO A 98 4.73 -0.84 -5.16
N GLU A 99 4.79 -0.80 -6.49
CA GLU A 99 4.46 0.37 -7.31
C GLU A 99 2.98 0.77 -7.15
N SER A 100 2.08 -0.20 -7.08
CA SER A 100 0.66 0.07 -6.86
C SER A 100 0.40 0.70 -5.49
N ILE A 101 1.13 0.26 -4.46
CA ILE A 101 1.02 0.80 -3.10
C ILE A 101 1.63 2.21 -3.05
N GLN A 102 2.80 2.42 -3.68
CA GLN A 102 3.42 3.74 -3.79
C GLN A 102 2.48 4.72 -4.50
N LYS A 103 1.91 4.31 -5.63
CA LYS A 103 0.94 5.11 -6.37
C LYS A 103 -0.28 5.49 -5.54
N PHE A 104 -0.78 4.55 -4.74
CA PHE A 104 -1.88 4.81 -3.82
C PHE A 104 -1.52 5.89 -2.79
N ILE A 105 -0.33 5.83 -2.19
CA ILE A 105 0.14 6.82 -1.22
C ILE A 105 0.36 8.19 -1.89
N GLU A 106 0.92 8.22 -3.10
CA GLU A 106 1.08 9.46 -3.88
C GLU A 106 -0.27 10.16 -4.15
N LEU A 107 -1.28 9.39 -4.53
CA LEU A 107 -2.62 9.92 -4.80
C LEU A 107 -3.32 10.44 -3.52
N GLY A 108 -3.11 9.75 -2.39
CA GLY A 108 -3.63 10.18 -1.10
C GLY A 108 -2.92 11.41 -0.53
N GLY A 109 -1.66 11.58 -0.92
CA GLY A 109 -0.78 12.63 -0.43
C GLY A 109 -0.42 12.48 1.06
N ILE A 110 0.49 13.36 1.52
CA ILE A 110 0.87 13.46 2.92
C ILE A 110 0.25 14.72 3.51
N SER A 111 -0.51 14.57 4.58
CA SER A 111 -1.25 15.65 5.23
C SER A 111 -1.18 15.53 6.75
N LYS A 112 -1.34 16.65 7.46
CA LYS A 112 -1.57 16.68 8.91
C LYS A 112 -3.06 16.56 9.27
N ALA A 113 -3.95 16.55 8.29
CA ALA A 113 -5.38 16.32 8.53
C ALA A 113 -5.71 14.84 8.46
N ASN A 114 -6.34 14.32 9.50
CA ASN A 114 -6.87 12.96 9.48
C ASN A 114 -7.93 12.84 8.39
N SER A 115 -7.66 12.03 7.39
CA SER A 115 -8.58 11.76 6.29
C SER A 115 -8.84 10.26 6.17
N SER A 116 -10.03 9.92 5.75
CA SER A 116 -10.38 8.53 5.41
C SER A 116 -10.37 8.39 3.90
N THR A 117 -9.58 7.46 3.40
CA THR A 117 -9.48 7.15 1.98
C THR A 117 -10.31 5.92 1.67
N ASP A 118 -11.03 5.94 0.56
CA ASP A 118 -11.80 4.77 0.14
C ASP A 118 -10.85 3.62 -0.25
N TYR A 119 -11.16 2.43 0.26
CA TYR A 119 -10.42 1.21 -0.10
C TYR A 119 -10.44 0.94 -1.61
N ALA A 120 -11.51 1.31 -2.30
CA ALA A 120 -11.63 1.22 -3.75
C ALA A 120 -10.51 1.96 -4.50
N MET A 121 -9.92 3.01 -3.91
CA MET A 121 -8.77 3.72 -4.49
C MET A 121 -7.51 2.84 -4.50
N LEU A 122 -7.27 2.05 -3.44
CA LEU A 122 -6.18 1.09 -3.40
C LEU A 122 -6.39 -0.02 -4.45
N GLU A 123 -7.64 -0.50 -4.58
CA GLU A 123 -8.00 -1.50 -5.60
C GLU A 123 -7.85 -0.95 -7.03
N TYR A 124 -8.16 0.32 -7.23
CA TYR A 124 -7.91 0.99 -8.50
C TYR A 124 -6.43 1.01 -8.85
N CYS A 125 -5.56 1.39 -7.92
CA CYS A 125 -4.12 1.44 -8.15
C CYS A 125 -3.53 0.09 -8.55
N ILE A 126 -3.91 -1.01 -7.88
CA ILE A 126 -3.42 -2.34 -8.25
C ILE A 126 -4.00 -2.80 -9.61
N ARG A 127 -5.25 -2.49 -9.89
CA ARG A 127 -5.89 -2.84 -11.16
C ARG A 127 -5.18 -2.19 -12.34
N GLU A 128 -4.85 -0.89 -12.22
CA GLU A 128 -4.14 -0.16 -13.27
C GLU A 128 -2.70 -0.67 -13.45
N ASP A 129 -2.01 -0.99 -12.38
CA ASP A 129 -0.64 -1.54 -12.46
C ASP A 129 -0.63 -2.94 -13.10
N LEU A 130 -1.51 -3.83 -12.67
CA LEU A 130 -1.62 -5.19 -13.23
C LEU A 130 -2.10 -5.20 -14.68
N LYS A 131 -2.88 -4.22 -15.07
CA LYS A 131 -3.36 -4.05 -16.46
C LYS A 131 -2.22 -3.99 -17.47
N LEU A 132 -1.09 -3.45 -17.07
CA LEU A 132 0.10 -3.33 -17.92
C LEU A 132 1.10 -4.48 -17.72
N LYS A 133 1.09 -5.16 -16.57
CA LYS A 133 2.13 -6.11 -16.19
C LYS A 133 1.70 -7.57 -16.24
N ARG A 134 0.40 -7.84 -16.37
CA ARG A 134 -0.14 -9.20 -16.27
C ARG A 134 -1.09 -9.53 -17.40
N ALA A 135 -0.99 -10.76 -17.87
CA ALA A 135 -1.93 -11.30 -18.84
C ALA A 135 -3.35 -11.33 -18.25
N ARG A 136 -4.33 -11.05 -19.08
CA ARG A 136 -5.74 -11.18 -18.74
C ARG A 136 -6.28 -12.46 -19.37
N MET A 137 -6.95 -13.25 -18.58
CA MET A 137 -7.60 -14.45 -19.05
C MET A 137 -9.10 -14.33 -18.88
N MET A 138 -9.83 -14.73 -19.89
CA MET A 138 -11.27 -14.92 -19.78
C MET A 138 -11.54 -16.30 -19.20
N ALA A 139 -12.37 -16.38 -18.19
CA ALA A 139 -12.82 -17.63 -17.61
C ALA A 139 -14.35 -17.66 -17.57
N VAL A 140 -14.93 -18.74 -18.12
CA VAL A 140 -16.36 -19.00 -18.07
C VAL A 140 -16.59 -20.20 -17.15
N LEU A 141 -17.18 -19.95 -15.95
CA LEU A 141 -17.35 -20.99 -14.93
C LEU A 141 -18.46 -21.99 -15.27
N ASP A 142 -19.54 -21.51 -15.89
CA ASP A 142 -20.68 -22.33 -16.33
C ASP A 142 -20.89 -22.13 -17.84
N PRO A 143 -20.08 -22.81 -18.70
CA PRO A 143 -20.16 -22.60 -20.14
C PRO A 143 -21.42 -23.22 -20.72
N VAL A 144 -22.11 -22.49 -21.56
CA VAL A 144 -23.18 -23.02 -22.42
C VAL A 144 -22.57 -23.49 -23.73
N LYS A 145 -22.85 -24.73 -24.11
CA LYS A 145 -22.41 -25.26 -25.40
C LYS A 145 -23.26 -24.62 -26.51
N VAL A 146 -22.58 -23.91 -27.40
CA VAL A 146 -23.18 -23.34 -28.62
C VAL A 146 -22.79 -24.24 -29.79
N VAL A 147 -23.75 -24.66 -30.59
CA VAL A 147 -23.56 -25.42 -31.81
C VAL A 147 -24.02 -24.58 -32.99
N ILE A 148 -23.17 -24.49 -34.01
CA ILE A 148 -23.49 -23.77 -35.26
C ILE A 148 -23.79 -24.83 -36.31
N ASP A 149 -25.06 -25.03 -36.61
CA ASP A 149 -25.53 -26.14 -37.44
C ASP A 149 -25.17 -25.94 -38.92
N ASN A 150 -24.99 -24.70 -39.36
CA ASN A 150 -24.68 -24.36 -40.78
C ASN A 150 -23.19 -24.07 -41.00
N TYR A 151 -22.31 -24.47 -40.05
CA TYR A 151 -20.87 -24.34 -40.26
C TYR A 151 -20.31 -25.49 -41.08
N PRO A 152 -19.42 -25.26 -42.07
CA PRO A 152 -18.86 -26.28 -42.92
C PRO A 152 -18.18 -27.38 -42.14
N GLU A 153 -18.49 -28.65 -42.45
CA GLU A 153 -17.93 -29.79 -41.76
C GLU A 153 -16.40 -29.89 -41.96
N GLY A 154 -15.66 -30.06 -40.86
CA GLY A 154 -14.19 -30.18 -40.87
C GLY A 154 -13.43 -28.86 -41.02
N GLN A 155 -14.10 -27.74 -41.10
CA GLN A 155 -13.45 -26.43 -41.09
C GLN A 155 -13.20 -25.95 -39.65
N ILE A 156 -12.01 -25.41 -39.41
CA ILE A 156 -11.61 -24.76 -38.15
C ILE A 156 -11.16 -23.36 -38.49
N GLU A 157 -11.69 -22.41 -37.78
CA GLU A 157 -11.24 -21.00 -37.86
C GLU A 157 -10.71 -20.57 -36.50
N GLU A 158 -9.52 -19.97 -36.52
CA GLU A 158 -8.95 -19.31 -35.36
C GLU A 158 -9.18 -17.81 -35.47
N LEU A 159 -9.84 -17.25 -34.46
CA LEU A 159 -10.17 -15.82 -34.42
C LEU A 159 -9.45 -15.15 -33.26
N ASP A 160 -8.71 -14.10 -33.55
CA ASP A 160 -8.10 -13.27 -32.54
C ASP A 160 -9.18 -12.46 -31.81
N ALA A 161 -9.30 -12.66 -30.53
CA ALA A 161 -10.22 -11.89 -29.66
C ALA A 161 -9.45 -11.12 -28.56
N PRO A 162 -8.77 -10.01 -28.91
CA PRO A 162 -7.94 -9.30 -27.95
C PRO A 162 -8.81 -8.67 -26.86
N ASN A 163 -8.49 -8.99 -25.58
CA ASN A 163 -9.17 -8.43 -24.42
C ASN A 163 -8.84 -6.93 -24.19
N ASN A 164 -7.72 -6.46 -24.72
CA ASN A 164 -7.28 -5.08 -24.61
C ASN A 164 -6.36 -4.74 -25.79
N MET A 165 -6.72 -3.75 -26.57
CA MET A 165 -5.95 -3.30 -27.73
C MET A 165 -4.58 -2.68 -27.36
N ASP A 166 -4.43 -2.21 -26.12
CA ASP A 166 -3.21 -1.53 -25.65
C ASP A 166 -2.21 -2.49 -24.98
N CYS A 167 -2.51 -3.77 -24.85
CA CYS A 167 -1.67 -4.74 -24.17
C CYS A 167 -1.27 -5.88 -25.10
N LEU A 168 -0.01 -5.89 -25.51
CA LEU A 168 0.58 -6.93 -26.38
C LEU A 168 0.90 -8.25 -25.66
N LEU A 169 0.45 -8.43 -24.41
CA LEU A 169 0.73 -9.62 -23.58
C LEU A 169 -0.40 -10.68 -23.69
N TYR A 170 -1.02 -10.80 -24.82
CA TYR A 170 -2.01 -11.84 -25.09
C TYR A 170 -1.44 -12.88 -26.04
N THR A 171 -1.19 -14.01 -25.52
CA THR A 171 -1.14 -15.29 -26.25
C THR A 171 -2.13 -16.23 -25.63
#